data_b52d8fec3e3d56233a8209c375ba8e34
#
_entry.id   b52d8fec3e3d56233a8209c375ba8e34
#
_cell.length_a   1.000
_cell.length_b   1.000
_cell.length_c   1.000
_cell.angle_alpha   90.00
_cell.angle_beta   90.00
_cell.angle_gamma   90.00
#
_symmetry.space_group_name_H-M   'P 1'
#
loop_
_entity.id
_entity.type
_entity.pdbx_description
1 polymer ?
#
loop_
_entity_poly.entity_id
_entity_poly.type
_entity_poly.pdbx_seq_one_letter_code
_entity_poly.pdbx_strand_id
1 'polypeptide(L)' 'MITNRVYKLKEAAEVGKDMPLPAGQEIEIVTDVVYVNGYMVPPNLQPTFYNWIINNPDLFDDATKNW' A
#
# COMPACT_ATOMS: atom_id res chain seq x y z
N MET A 1 -3.98 -7.82 12.07
CA MET A 1 -2.70 -8.17 11.39
C MET A 1 -2.97 -8.59 9.95
N ILE A 2 -2.27 -7.97 9.02
CA ILE A 2 -2.39 -8.30 7.59
C ILE A 2 -1.23 -9.22 7.23
N THR A 3 -1.54 -10.44 6.77
CA THR A 3 -0.50 -11.44 6.52
C THR A 3 0.09 -11.33 5.11
N ASN A 4 -0.77 -11.28 4.09
CA ASN A 4 -0.28 -11.21 2.71
C ASN A 4 -1.40 -10.66 1.83
N ARG A 5 -1.28 -9.40 1.42
CA ARG A 5 -2.27 -8.73 0.59
C ARG A 5 -1.59 -7.87 -0.45
N VAL A 6 -2.19 -7.83 -1.63
CA VAL A 6 -1.76 -6.95 -2.71
C VAL A 6 -2.92 -6.00 -3.01
N TYR A 7 -2.64 -4.71 -2.98
CA TYR A 7 -3.61 -3.67 -3.29
C TYR A 7 -3.15 -2.90 -4.52
N LYS A 8 -4.10 -2.51 -5.34
CA LYS A 8 -3.82 -1.71 -6.52
C LYS A 8 -4.54 -0.38 -6.39
N LEU A 9 -3.81 0.71 -6.50
CA LEU A 9 -4.37 2.05 -6.35
C LEU A 9 -5.27 2.38 -7.54
N LYS A 10 -6.50 2.76 -7.28
CA LYS A 10 -7.49 3.07 -8.33
C LYS A 10 -7.18 4.37 -9.05
N GLU A 11 -6.73 5.38 -8.31
CA GLU A 11 -6.46 6.71 -8.81
C GLU A 11 -5.15 7.22 -8.23
N ALA A 12 -4.53 8.17 -8.90
CA ALA A 12 -3.34 8.82 -8.34
C ALA A 12 -3.69 9.45 -7.00
N ALA A 13 -2.83 9.26 -6.01
CA ALA A 13 -3.05 9.77 -4.66
C ALA A 13 -1.72 10.06 -3.99
N GLU A 14 -1.76 10.81 -2.89
CA GLU A 14 -0.56 11.12 -2.12
C GLU A 14 -0.58 10.43 -0.77
N VAL A 15 0.55 9.86 -0.39
CA VAL A 15 0.76 9.34 0.95
C VAL A 15 1.35 10.47 1.79
N GLY A 16 0.57 11.00 2.72
CA GLY A 16 0.99 12.19 3.44
C GLY A 16 1.01 13.40 2.52
N LYS A 17 2.04 14.25 2.63
CA LYS A 17 2.10 15.52 1.89
C LYS A 17 2.98 15.49 0.64
N ASP A 18 3.96 14.59 0.59
CA ASP A 18 5.04 14.69 -0.39
C ASP A 18 5.34 13.39 -1.14
N MET A 19 4.48 12.40 -1.07
CA MET A 19 4.75 11.11 -1.70
C MET A 19 3.62 10.73 -2.66
N PRO A 20 3.61 11.30 -3.86
CA PRO A 20 2.59 10.98 -4.85
C PRO A 20 2.79 9.59 -5.43
N LEU A 21 1.71 8.86 -5.59
CA LEU A 21 1.70 7.55 -6.24
C LEU A 21 0.76 7.60 -7.44
N PRO A 22 1.13 6.99 -8.56
CA PRO A 22 0.29 6.99 -9.75
C PRO A 22 -0.87 6.00 -9.63
N ALA A 23 -1.89 6.20 -10.43
CA ALA A 23 -2.96 5.22 -10.57
C ALA A 23 -2.36 3.90 -11.05
N GLY A 24 -2.89 2.78 -10.54
CA GLY A 24 -2.39 1.46 -10.90
C GLY A 24 -1.18 1.00 -10.08
N GLN A 25 -0.70 1.83 -9.16
CA GLN A 25 0.41 1.44 -8.29
C GLN A 25 0.03 0.24 -7.43
N GLU A 26 0.86 -0.79 -7.45
CA GLU A 26 0.68 -1.95 -6.58
C GLU A 26 1.43 -1.75 -5.27
N ILE A 27 0.73 -2.07 -4.18
CA ILE A 27 1.29 -2.01 -2.83
C ILE A 27 1.01 -3.36 -2.18
N GLU A 28 2.04 -3.96 -1.63
CA GLU A 28 1.93 -5.28 -1.00
C GLU A 28 2.15 -5.16 0.50
N ILE A 29 1.36 -5.88 1.29
CA ILE A 29 1.58 -5.98 2.72
C ILE A 29 1.82 -7.45 3.05
N VAL A 30 3.01 -7.73 3.59
CA VAL A 30 3.41 -9.08 3.99
C VAL A 30 3.73 -9.02 5.49
N THR A 31 2.92 -9.69 6.28
CA THR A 31 3.07 -9.74 7.75
C THR A 31 3.27 -8.33 8.34
N ASP A 32 2.33 -7.44 8.02
CA ASP A 32 2.30 -6.04 8.47
C ASP A 32 3.46 -5.18 7.94
N VAL A 33 4.23 -5.66 6.97
CA VAL A 33 5.31 -4.90 6.33
C VAL A 33 4.87 -4.46 4.94
N VAL A 34 4.98 -3.17 4.65
CA VAL A 34 4.52 -2.57 3.40
C VAL A 34 5.64 -2.55 2.37
N TYR A 35 5.33 -2.99 1.15
CA TYR A 35 6.22 -2.96 -0.01
C TYR A 35 5.56 -2.18 -1.14
N VAL A 36 6.33 -1.36 -1.82
CA VAL A 36 5.89 -0.63 -3.01
C VAL A 36 6.80 -1.02 -4.17
N ASN A 37 6.22 -1.49 -5.28
CA ASN A 37 6.97 -1.99 -6.44
C ASN A 37 7.99 -3.09 -6.07
N GLY A 38 7.66 -3.91 -5.08
CA GLY A 38 8.57 -4.97 -4.63
C GLY A 38 9.68 -4.51 -3.70
N TYR A 39 9.75 -3.23 -3.38
CA TYR A 39 10.75 -2.67 -2.47
C TYR A 39 10.11 -2.36 -1.11
N MET A 40 10.78 -2.79 -0.06
CA MET A 40 10.30 -2.51 1.29
C MET A 40 10.35 -1.02 1.57
N VAL A 41 9.23 -0.49 2.06
CA VAL A 41 9.17 0.90 2.50
C VAL A 41 10.12 1.10 3.68
N PRO A 42 10.90 2.19 3.73
CA PRO A 42 11.82 2.43 4.85
C PRO A 42 11.11 2.35 6.21
N PRO A 43 11.79 1.84 7.25
CA PRO A 43 11.15 1.63 8.55
C PRO A 43 10.48 2.88 9.14
N ASN A 44 11.05 4.05 8.93
CA ASN A 44 10.46 5.29 9.43
C ASN A 44 9.18 5.69 8.70
N LEU A 45 8.92 5.13 7.51
CA LEU A 45 7.72 5.40 6.73
C LEU A 45 6.71 4.26 6.81
N GLN A 46 7.07 3.13 7.38
CA GLN A 46 6.16 1.98 7.49
C GLN A 46 4.82 2.33 8.15
N PRO A 47 4.80 2.96 9.33
CA PRO A 47 3.53 3.32 9.96
C PRO A 47 2.70 4.26 9.11
N THR A 48 3.34 5.21 8.44
CA THR A 48 2.66 6.18 7.59
C THR A 48 1.93 5.49 6.44
N PHE A 49 2.61 4.60 5.72
CA PHE A 49 2.01 3.87 4.61
C PHE A 49 0.93 2.91 5.10
N TYR A 50 1.20 2.17 6.16
CA TYR A 50 0.27 1.19 6.70
C TYR A 50 -1.04 1.86 7.13
N ASN A 51 -0.95 2.94 7.89
CA ASN A 51 -2.13 3.66 8.37
C ASN A 51 -2.88 4.31 7.22
N TRP A 52 -2.17 4.83 6.22
CA TRP A 52 -2.80 5.41 5.04
C TRP A 52 -3.64 4.38 4.29
N ILE A 53 -3.12 3.18 4.10
CA ILE A 53 -3.84 2.11 3.42
C ILE A 53 -5.09 1.70 4.21
N ILE A 54 -4.95 1.51 5.51
CA ILE A 54 -6.06 1.09 6.37
C ILE A 54 -7.15 2.15 6.42
N ASN A 55 -6.77 3.43 6.44
CA ASN A 55 -7.73 4.53 6.57
C ASN A 55 -8.38 4.92 5.25
N ASN A 56 -7.91 4.41 4.12
CA ASN A 56 -8.43 4.75 2.80
C ASN A 56 -8.73 3.51 1.96
N PRO A 57 -9.57 2.59 2.47
CA PRO A 57 -9.84 1.35 1.75
C PRO A 57 -10.49 1.57 0.39
N ASP A 58 -11.20 2.69 0.21
CA ASP A 58 -11.89 3.00 -1.03
C ASP A 58 -10.95 3.38 -2.18
N LEU A 59 -9.71 3.68 -1.87
CA LEU A 59 -8.72 4.04 -2.88
C LEU A 59 -8.12 2.83 -3.59
N PHE A 60 -8.36 1.63 -3.07
CA PHE A 60 -7.67 0.44 -3.54
C PHE A 60 -8.61 -0.66 -4.02
N ASP A 61 -8.16 -1.39 -5.05
CA ASP A 61 -8.71 -2.68 -5.41
C ASP A 61 -7.84 -3.76 -4.79
N ASP A 62 -8.47 -4.81 -4.26
CA ASP A 62 -7.73 -5.95 -3.72
C ASP A 62 -7.29 -6.83 -4.91
N ALA A 63 -5.99 -6.83 -5.16
CA ALA A 63 -5.39 -7.63 -6.23
C ALA A 63 -4.69 -8.87 -5.67
N THR A 64 -5.00 -9.26 -4.44
CA THR A 64 -4.41 -10.44 -3.81
C THR A 64 -4.78 -11.68 -4.60
N LYS A 65 -3.76 -12.47 -4.92
CA LYS A 65 -3.99 -13.73 -5.62
C LYS A 65 -4.25 -14.85 -4.61
N ASN A 66 -5.27 -15.61 -4.87
CA ASN A 66 -5.59 -16.80 -4.09
C ASN A 66 -5.00 -18.00 -4.80
N TRP A 67 -4.11 -18.70 -4.12
CA TRP A 67 -3.46 -19.90 -4.64
C TRP A 67 -4.20 -21.15 -4.20
#